data_76479f8b79dc32feed1b3bab40d6f164
#
_entry.id   76479f8b79dc32feed1b3bab40d6f164
#
_cell.length_a   1.000
_cell.length_b   1.000
_cell.length_c   1.000
_cell.angle_alpha   90.00
_cell.angle_beta   90.00
_cell.angle_gamma   90.00
#
_symmetry.space_group_name_H-M   'P 1'
#
loop_
_entity.id
_entity.type
_entity.pdbx_description
1 polymer ?
#
loop_
_entity_poly.entity_id
_entity_poly.type
_entity_poly.pdbx_seq_one_letter_code
_entity_poly.pdbx_strand_id
1 'polypeptide(L)'
;MNASFSNVIGGCLNLATSGSFMSIGGGNNNTVTASGSIIGGGCFNCNTGLNSFIGAGQSLSALGERTFVGGGCNNYALGSNSTVVGGTNNKALGTCSTVVAGNLNIAAGNNSFVGSGLQLSAIGCGSSVTAGIFNRADCSLSFVGGGIFNNVYSFCGSVVGGCCNKIETDANGSIIGGGSFNTVKTNQLNGVIGGGKGNLVDGDYSVAVGGYCNCVCGDDSFIGGGNLNKTGTL
;
A
#
# COMPACT_ATOMS: atom_id res chain seq x y z
N MET A 1 4.57 33.54 17.98
CA MET A 1 4.88 34.30 16.76
C MET A 1 3.56 34.54 16.06
N ASN A 2 3.27 35.77 15.67
CA ASN A 2 2.03 36.06 14.94
C ASN A 2 2.13 35.48 13.53
N ALA A 3 1.09 34.75 13.12
CA ALA A 3 0.97 34.28 11.75
C ALA A 3 0.96 35.47 10.79
N SER A 4 1.88 35.50 9.82
CA SER A 4 1.95 36.56 8.80
C SER A 4 1.27 36.06 7.54
N PHE A 5 0.40 36.89 6.95
CA PHE A 5 -0.32 36.60 5.70
C PHE A 5 -1.16 35.31 5.74
N SER A 6 -1.85 35.06 6.86
CA SER A 6 -2.78 33.93 6.99
C SER A 6 -4.21 34.35 6.68
N ASN A 7 -4.97 33.51 6.02
CA ASN A 7 -6.31 33.82 5.55
C ASN A 7 -7.31 32.72 5.97
N VAL A 8 -8.43 33.14 6.57
CA VAL A 8 -9.62 32.31 6.79
C VAL A 8 -10.78 33.03 6.13
N ILE A 9 -11.31 32.45 5.05
CA ILE A 9 -12.32 33.14 4.20
C ILE A 9 -13.70 33.11 4.83
N GLY A 10 -14.04 32.02 5.58
CA GLY A 10 -15.36 31.91 6.20
C GLY A 10 -15.54 30.65 7.03
N GLY A 11 -16.77 30.35 7.41
CA GLY A 11 -17.15 29.17 8.17
C GLY A 11 -17.16 29.40 9.68
N CYS A 12 -16.99 28.33 10.45
CA CYS A 12 -17.07 28.34 11.90
C CYS A 12 -15.89 27.60 12.54
N LEU A 13 -15.30 28.15 13.58
CA LEU A 13 -14.22 27.55 14.37
C LEU A 13 -12.98 27.13 13.56
N ASN A 14 -12.71 27.76 12.43
CA ASN A 14 -11.51 27.50 11.66
C ASN A 14 -10.31 28.26 12.26
N LEU A 15 -9.16 27.58 12.40
CA LEU A 15 -8.00 28.10 13.11
C LEU A 15 -6.73 28.06 12.25
N ALA A 16 -6.15 29.22 11.96
CA ALA A 16 -4.85 29.36 11.29
C ALA A 16 -3.87 30.02 12.24
N THR A 17 -2.89 29.29 12.81
CA THR A 17 -1.97 29.78 13.83
C THR A 17 -0.54 29.28 13.64
N SER A 18 0.40 30.03 14.16
CA SER A 18 1.82 29.64 14.29
C SER A 18 2.66 29.63 13.01
N GLY A 19 2.08 29.68 11.82
CA GLY A 19 2.80 29.71 10.53
C GLY A 19 2.60 31.00 9.75
N SER A 20 3.21 31.09 8.56
CA SER A 20 3.03 32.15 7.59
C SER A 20 2.48 31.58 6.28
N PHE A 21 1.74 32.41 5.53
CA PHE A 21 1.16 32.01 4.23
C PHE A 21 0.20 30.82 4.31
N MET A 22 -0.59 30.77 5.38
CA MET A 22 -1.60 29.73 5.59
C MET A 22 -2.95 30.15 5.03
N SER A 23 -3.75 29.18 4.56
CA SER A 23 -5.10 29.48 4.08
C SER A 23 -6.10 28.40 4.47
N ILE A 24 -7.29 28.85 4.89
CA ILE A 24 -8.49 28.01 5.06
C ILE A 24 -9.59 28.65 4.23
N GLY A 25 -10.10 27.93 3.22
CA GLY A 25 -11.17 28.41 2.34
C GLY A 25 -12.51 28.54 3.05
N GLY A 26 -12.78 27.67 4.03
CA GLY A 26 -14.01 27.69 4.83
C GLY A 26 -14.28 26.39 5.56
N GLY A 27 -15.54 26.15 5.94
CA GLY A 27 -15.96 24.94 6.62
C GLY A 27 -16.03 25.08 8.15
N ASN A 28 -15.87 23.98 8.85
CA ASN A 28 -16.04 23.95 10.31
C ASN A 28 -14.90 23.24 11.02
N ASN A 29 -14.34 23.87 12.03
CA ASN A 29 -13.33 23.27 12.90
C ASN A 29 -12.09 22.72 12.16
N ASN A 30 -11.62 23.44 11.13
CA ASN A 30 -10.40 23.13 10.42
C ASN A 30 -9.21 23.85 11.05
N THR A 31 -8.06 23.19 11.15
CA THR A 31 -6.85 23.73 11.79
C THR A 31 -5.64 23.66 10.85
N VAL A 32 -4.99 24.81 10.63
CA VAL A 32 -3.70 24.91 9.94
C VAL A 32 -2.68 25.55 10.89
N THR A 33 -1.52 24.91 11.07
CA THR A 33 -0.47 25.45 11.95
C THR A 33 0.89 25.60 11.29
N ALA A 34 1.14 25.02 10.13
CA ALA A 34 2.43 25.08 9.45
C ALA A 34 2.43 26.06 8.27
N SER A 35 3.58 26.70 8.04
CA SER A 35 3.75 27.66 6.95
C SER A 35 3.53 27.05 5.56
N GLY A 36 2.98 27.86 4.65
CA GLY A 36 2.72 27.47 3.28
C GLY A 36 1.60 26.44 3.10
N SER A 37 0.81 26.17 4.14
CA SER A 37 -0.16 25.08 4.15
C SER A 37 -1.58 25.55 3.94
N ILE A 38 -2.38 24.74 3.26
CA ILE A 38 -3.72 25.09 2.82
C ILE A 38 -4.72 24.01 3.20
N ILE A 39 -5.91 24.41 3.63
CA ILE A 39 -7.12 23.58 3.68
C ILE A 39 -8.17 24.27 2.82
N GLY A 40 -8.65 23.60 1.76
CA GLY A 40 -9.70 24.13 0.88
C GLY A 40 -11.04 24.27 1.61
N GLY A 41 -11.41 23.32 2.45
CA GLY A 41 -12.66 23.38 3.21
C GLY A 41 -12.96 22.07 3.98
N GLY A 42 -14.24 21.85 4.28
CA GLY A 42 -14.72 20.65 4.97
C GLY A 42 -14.79 20.81 6.49
N CYS A 43 -14.70 19.71 7.22
CA CYS A 43 -14.83 19.74 8.67
C CYS A 43 -13.83 18.86 9.40
N PHE A 44 -13.33 19.35 10.52
CA PHE A 44 -12.37 18.66 11.40
C PHE A 44 -11.06 18.27 10.70
N ASN A 45 -10.61 19.03 9.69
CA ASN A 45 -9.36 18.77 9.00
C ASN A 45 -8.18 19.43 9.72
N CYS A 46 -7.04 18.73 9.79
CA CYS A 46 -5.84 19.16 10.49
C CYS A 46 -4.62 19.16 9.54
N ASN A 47 -4.05 20.33 9.27
CA ASN A 47 -2.86 20.47 8.45
C ASN A 47 -1.73 21.09 9.27
N THR A 48 -0.80 20.24 9.73
CA THR A 48 0.39 20.64 10.49
C THR A 48 1.69 20.43 9.73
N GLY A 49 1.59 19.89 8.51
CA GLY A 49 2.74 19.67 7.63
C GLY A 49 3.16 20.93 6.89
N LEU A 50 4.45 21.23 6.85
CA LEU A 50 4.99 22.37 6.10
C LEU A 50 4.72 22.21 4.59
N ASN A 51 4.23 23.28 3.94
CA ASN A 51 3.92 23.28 2.50
C ASN A 51 2.96 22.17 2.07
N SER A 52 1.99 21.83 2.91
CA SER A 52 1.06 20.74 2.72
C SER A 52 -0.32 21.20 2.31
N PHE A 53 -1.08 20.31 1.68
CA PHE A 53 -2.39 20.63 1.14
C PHE A 53 -3.44 19.60 1.58
N ILE A 54 -4.56 20.10 2.05
CA ILE A 54 -5.81 19.34 2.20
C ILE A 54 -6.86 20.00 1.30
N GLY A 55 -7.47 19.23 0.40
CA GLY A 55 -8.55 19.71 -0.45
C GLY A 55 -9.81 20.03 0.35
N ALA A 56 -10.69 19.05 0.45
CA ALA A 56 -11.88 19.16 1.29
C ALA A 56 -12.39 17.77 1.71
N GLY A 57 -12.97 17.67 2.91
CA GLY A 57 -13.50 16.41 3.42
C GLY A 57 -13.72 16.47 4.91
N GLN A 58 -13.72 15.30 5.54
CA GLN A 58 -13.95 15.18 6.98
C GLN A 58 -12.80 14.45 7.67
N SER A 59 -12.30 15.02 8.76
CA SER A 59 -11.27 14.40 9.61
C SER A 59 -10.00 14.02 8.84
N LEU A 60 -9.57 14.86 7.89
CA LEU A 60 -8.36 14.65 7.11
C LEU A 60 -7.14 15.19 7.86
N SER A 61 -6.00 14.52 7.73
CA SER A 61 -4.76 14.93 8.37
C SER A 61 -3.59 14.94 7.40
N ALA A 62 -2.93 16.09 7.26
CA ALA A 62 -1.68 16.28 6.54
C ALA A 62 -0.61 16.69 7.54
N LEU A 63 0.22 15.73 8.00
CA LEU A 63 1.15 15.94 9.11
C LEU A 63 2.61 16.00 8.67
N GLY A 64 2.98 15.27 7.63
CA GLY A 64 4.31 15.31 7.06
C GLY A 64 4.56 16.57 6.23
N GLU A 65 5.81 16.89 5.95
CA GLU A 65 6.19 17.99 5.08
C GLU A 65 5.82 17.67 3.61
N ARG A 66 5.27 18.67 2.88
CA ARG A 66 4.87 18.54 1.48
C ARG A 66 3.90 17.39 1.21
N THR A 67 2.96 17.17 2.12
CA THR A 67 1.95 16.13 1.96
C THR A 67 0.72 16.64 1.21
N PHE A 68 0.02 15.73 0.59
CA PHE A 68 -1.22 15.99 -0.12
C PHE A 68 -2.33 15.04 0.35
N VAL A 69 -3.45 15.61 0.77
CA VAL A 69 -4.70 14.88 0.99
C VAL A 69 -5.79 15.52 0.16
N GLY A 70 -6.24 14.84 -0.91
CA GLY A 70 -7.20 15.41 -1.84
C GLY A 70 -8.59 15.56 -1.23
N GLY A 71 -9.10 14.53 -0.54
CA GLY A 71 -10.42 14.58 0.06
C GLY A 71 -10.84 13.28 0.75
N GLY A 72 -12.15 13.10 0.92
CA GLY A 72 -12.74 11.92 1.53
C GLY A 72 -12.96 12.02 3.04
N CYS A 73 -12.83 10.91 3.74
CA CYS A 73 -13.09 10.84 5.17
C CYS A 73 -11.97 10.09 5.91
N ASN A 74 -11.45 10.66 6.98
CA ASN A 74 -10.50 10.03 7.88
C ASN A 74 -9.22 9.52 7.16
N ASN A 75 -8.69 10.30 6.23
CA ASN A 75 -7.47 10.01 5.48
C ASN A 75 -6.25 10.72 6.09
N TYR A 76 -5.09 10.04 6.13
CA TYR A 76 -3.88 10.52 6.79
C TYR A 76 -2.66 10.47 5.86
N ALA A 77 -1.99 11.59 5.63
CA ALA A 77 -0.69 11.67 5.01
C ALA A 77 0.36 12.09 6.06
N LEU A 78 1.15 11.13 6.55
CA LEU A 78 2.10 11.32 7.64
C LEU A 78 3.56 11.39 7.19
N GLY A 79 3.96 10.57 6.23
CA GLY A 79 5.31 10.60 5.69
C GLY A 79 5.58 11.87 4.90
N SER A 80 6.79 12.43 4.94
CA SER A 80 7.13 13.57 4.08
C SER A 80 6.95 13.21 2.59
N ASN A 81 6.45 14.14 1.80
CA ASN A 81 6.10 13.96 0.40
C ASN A 81 5.06 12.85 0.14
N SER A 82 4.30 12.46 1.17
CA SER A 82 3.29 11.41 1.00
C SER A 82 1.96 11.96 0.47
N THR A 83 1.20 11.10 -0.18
CA THR A 83 -0.04 11.47 -0.86
C THR A 83 -1.17 10.52 -0.53
N VAL A 84 -2.33 11.05 -0.16
CA VAL A 84 -3.62 10.33 -0.18
C VAL A 84 -4.58 11.10 -1.06
N VAL A 85 -4.97 10.53 -2.20
CA VAL A 85 -5.86 11.26 -3.13
C VAL A 85 -7.29 11.32 -2.60
N GLY A 86 -7.80 10.22 -2.03
CA GLY A 86 -9.15 10.22 -1.47
C GLY A 86 -9.56 8.90 -0.82
N GLY A 87 -10.86 8.66 -0.71
CA GLY A 87 -11.43 7.45 -0.09
C GLY A 87 -11.69 7.61 1.41
N THR A 88 -11.63 6.50 2.15
CA THR A 88 -11.96 6.48 3.58
C THR A 88 -10.95 5.68 4.39
N ASN A 89 -10.50 6.22 5.51
CA ASN A 89 -9.55 5.56 6.43
C ASN A 89 -8.21 5.13 5.80
N ASN A 90 -7.75 5.83 4.78
CA ASN A 90 -6.50 5.51 4.11
C ASN A 90 -5.30 6.21 4.78
N LYS A 91 -4.13 5.55 4.79
CA LYS A 91 -2.92 6.05 5.45
C LYS A 91 -1.69 5.96 4.54
N ALA A 92 -1.05 7.08 4.26
CA ALA A 92 0.27 7.14 3.64
C ALA A 92 1.31 7.51 4.72
N LEU A 93 2.03 6.51 5.22
CA LEU A 93 2.89 6.62 6.40
C LEU A 93 4.38 6.78 6.04
N GLY A 94 4.82 6.11 4.99
CA GLY A 94 6.20 6.17 4.52
C GLY A 94 6.52 7.47 3.80
N THR A 95 7.77 7.86 3.78
CA THR A 95 8.25 8.97 2.95
C THR A 95 8.02 8.66 1.47
N CYS A 96 7.50 9.62 0.72
CA CYS A 96 7.13 9.47 -0.70
C CYS A 96 6.12 8.33 -0.95
N SER A 97 5.34 7.94 0.06
CA SER A 97 4.32 6.91 -0.10
C SER A 97 3.02 7.46 -0.67
N THR A 98 2.30 6.63 -1.39
CA THR A 98 1.04 7.04 -2.05
C THR A 98 -0.08 6.04 -1.81
N VAL A 99 -1.25 6.53 -1.42
CA VAL A 99 -2.53 5.81 -1.48
C VAL A 99 -3.48 6.58 -2.39
N VAL A 100 -3.96 5.93 -3.47
CA VAL A 100 -4.84 6.64 -4.41
C VAL A 100 -6.25 6.74 -3.84
N ALA A 101 -6.89 5.62 -3.49
CA ALA A 101 -8.27 5.66 -3.00
C ALA A 101 -8.66 4.34 -2.30
N GLY A 102 -9.95 4.15 -2.04
CA GLY A 102 -10.51 2.94 -1.43
C GLY A 102 -10.74 3.08 0.06
N ASN A 103 -10.71 1.97 0.78
CA ASN A 103 -11.02 1.97 2.21
C ASN A 103 -10.00 1.15 3.02
N LEU A 104 -9.52 1.71 4.13
CA LEU A 104 -8.58 1.07 5.06
C LEU A 104 -7.24 0.66 4.43
N ASN A 105 -6.78 1.37 3.40
CA ASN A 105 -5.52 1.07 2.73
C ASN A 105 -4.33 1.74 3.42
N ILE A 106 -3.17 1.06 3.45
CA ILE A 106 -1.97 1.53 4.12
C ILE A 106 -0.75 1.41 3.20
N ALA A 107 -0.10 2.53 2.91
CA ALA A 107 1.22 2.60 2.31
C ALA A 107 2.24 3.00 3.39
N ALA A 108 2.89 2.02 4.03
CA ALA A 108 3.74 2.25 5.19
C ALA A 108 5.24 2.30 4.85
N GLY A 109 5.68 1.59 3.82
CA GLY A 109 7.07 1.64 3.36
C GLY A 109 7.42 2.95 2.69
N ASN A 110 8.69 3.35 2.76
CA ASN A 110 9.17 4.46 1.94
C ASN A 110 9.04 4.13 0.45
N ASN A 111 8.61 5.11 -0.35
CA ASN A 111 8.33 4.92 -1.79
C ASN A 111 7.29 3.82 -2.09
N SER A 112 6.46 3.44 -1.10
CA SER A 112 5.44 2.43 -1.30
C SER A 112 4.19 2.99 -1.99
N PHE A 113 3.49 2.12 -2.70
CA PHE A 113 2.30 2.49 -3.46
C PHE A 113 1.13 1.56 -3.16
N VAL A 114 -0.02 2.14 -2.87
CA VAL A 114 -1.30 1.43 -2.83
C VAL A 114 -2.27 2.12 -3.79
N GLY A 115 -2.78 1.37 -4.75
CA GLY A 115 -3.75 1.89 -5.71
C GLY A 115 -5.13 2.06 -5.07
N SER A 116 -6.05 1.15 -5.31
CA SER A 116 -7.42 1.27 -4.84
C SER A 116 -8.02 -0.09 -4.46
N GLY A 117 -8.65 -0.19 -3.30
CA GLY A 117 -9.27 -1.42 -2.84
C GLY A 117 -9.69 -1.37 -1.39
N LEU A 118 -9.80 -2.54 -0.77
CA LEU A 118 -10.18 -2.69 0.63
C LEU A 118 -9.06 -3.39 1.42
N GLN A 119 -8.58 -2.74 2.47
CA GLN A 119 -7.56 -3.24 3.38
C GLN A 119 -6.28 -3.75 2.68
N LEU A 120 -5.80 -2.97 1.73
CA LEU A 120 -4.52 -3.22 1.07
C LEU A 120 -3.37 -2.68 1.92
N SER A 121 -2.23 -3.39 1.90
CA SER A 121 -1.08 -3.00 2.71
C SER A 121 0.24 -3.15 1.95
N ALA A 122 0.94 -2.04 1.72
CA ALA A 122 2.29 -1.99 1.17
C ALA A 122 3.27 -1.51 2.26
N ILE A 123 3.99 -2.45 2.88
CA ILE A 123 4.81 -2.20 4.08
C ILE A 123 6.29 -2.09 3.74
N GLY A 124 6.77 -2.88 2.81
CA GLY A 124 8.17 -2.84 2.40
C GLY A 124 8.55 -1.55 1.67
N CYS A 125 9.81 -1.17 1.74
CA CYS A 125 10.34 -0.05 0.97
C CYS A 125 10.20 -0.35 -0.54
N GLY A 126 9.61 0.57 -1.31
CA GLY A 126 9.33 0.38 -2.73
C GLY A 126 8.30 -0.71 -3.05
N SER A 127 7.57 -1.21 -2.04
CA SER A 127 6.53 -2.21 -2.27
C SER A 127 5.27 -1.62 -2.90
N SER A 128 4.53 -2.44 -3.62
CA SER A 128 3.33 -2.00 -4.32
C SER A 128 2.18 -3.00 -4.22
N VAL A 129 0.99 -2.50 -3.92
CA VAL A 129 -0.27 -3.24 -4.00
C VAL A 129 -1.25 -2.44 -4.85
N THR A 130 -1.55 -2.92 -6.07
CA THR A 130 -2.29 -2.10 -7.03
C THR A 130 -3.79 -2.06 -6.74
N ALA A 131 -4.40 -3.21 -6.45
CA ALA A 131 -5.85 -3.29 -6.29
C ALA A 131 -6.30 -4.52 -5.49
N GLY A 132 -7.62 -4.68 -5.28
CA GLY A 132 -8.24 -5.87 -4.74
C GLY A 132 -8.64 -5.76 -3.28
N ILE A 133 -8.64 -6.88 -2.58
CA ILE A 133 -9.14 -6.98 -1.20
C ILE A 133 -8.16 -7.79 -0.36
N PHE A 134 -7.74 -7.26 0.78
CA PHE A 134 -6.85 -7.91 1.76
C PHE A 134 -5.49 -8.36 1.20
N ASN A 135 -5.00 -7.70 0.16
CA ASN A 135 -3.69 -8.01 -0.41
C ASN A 135 -2.56 -7.32 0.36
N ARG A 136 -1.39 -7.98 0.45
CA ARG A 136 -0.30 -7.50 1.28
C ARG A 136 1.08 -7.70 0.63
N ALA A 137 1.91 -6.65 0.64
CA ALA A 137 3.30 -6.64 0.17
C ALA A 137 4.20 -6.12 1.31
N ASP A 138 4.84 -7.05 2.06
CA ASP A 138 5.52 -6.72 3.32
C ASP A 138 7.01 -6.42 3.17
N CYS A 139 7.66 -7.09 2.25
CA CYS A 139 9.09 -6.88 2.04
C CYS A 139 9.40 -5.82 0.99
N SER A 140 10.65 -5.34 0.99
CA SER A 140 11.09 -4.36 0.02
C SER A 140 10.97 -4.87 -1.42
N LEU A 141 10.57 -3.97 -2.32
CA LEU A 141 10.36 -4.23 -3.75
C LEU A 141 9.36 -5.35 -4.04
N SER A 142 8.54 -5.74 -3.07
CA SER A 142 7.50 -6.74 -3.27
C SER A 142 6.28 -6.17 -3.98
N PHE A 143 5.60 -7.00 -4.76
CA PHE A 143 4.49 -6.59 -5.61
C PHE A 143 3.27 -7.51 -5.47
N VAL A 144 2.08 -6.91 -5.35
CA VAL A 144 0.81 -7.60 -5.54
C VAL A 144 -0.04 -6.80 -6.53
N GLY A 145 -0.31 -7.39 -7.69
CA GLY A 145 -1.09 -6.73 -8.75
C GLY A 145 -2.57 -6.59 -8.41
N GLY A 146 -3.16 -7.59 -7.75
CA GLY A 146 -4.57 -7.53 -7.37
C GLY A 146 -5.10 -8.86 -6.83
N GLY A 147 -6.43 -9.03 -6.87
CA GLY A 147 -7.09 -10.22 -6.37
C GLY A 147 -7.48 -10.14 -4.90
N ILE A 148 -7.55 -11.28 -4.23
CA ILE A 148 -8.06 -11.36 -2.86
C ILE A 148 -7.10 -12.19 -1.99
N PHE A 149 -6.73 -11.69 -0.81
CA PHE A 149 -5.87 -12.37 0.17
C PHE A 149 -4.52 -12.85 -0.37
N ASN A 150 -3.92 -12.15 -1.34
CA ASN A 150 -2.59 -12.46 -1.82
C ASN A 150 -1.54 -11.80 -0.92
N ASN A 151 -0.53 -12.57 -0.49
CA ASN A 151 0.47 -12.10 0.47
C ASN A 151 1.90 -12.38 -0.02
N VAL A 152 2.74 -11.35 0.00
CA VAL A 152 4.17 -11.45 -0.33
C VAL A 152 5.00 -11.03 0.87
N TYR A 153 5.75 -11.96 1.45
CA TYR A 153 6.62 -11.76 2.60
C TYR A 153 8.11 -11.82 2.26
N SER A 154 8.46 -11.77 0.98
CA SER A 154 9.84 -11.91 0.50
C SER A 154 10.32 -10.70 -0.29
N PHE A 155 11.62 -10.46 -0.28
CA PHE A 155 12.26 -9.42 -1.08
C PHE A 155 12.08 -9.70 -2.58
N CYS A 156 11.72 -8.68 -3.35
CA CYS A 156 11.43 -8.78 -4.79
C CYS A 156 10.42 -9.87 -5.17
N GLY A 157 9.63 -10.36 -4.22
CA GLY A 157 8.57 -11.32 -4.50
C GLY A 157 7.39 -10.70 -5.24
N SER A 158 6.73 -11.45 -6.13
CA SER A 158 5.65 -10.92 -6.94
C SER A 158 4.46 -11.89 -7.05
N VAL A 159 3.27 -11.43 -6.69
CA VAL A 159 2.00 -12.09 -6.98
C VAL A 159 1.19 -11.22 -7.91
N VAL A 160 0.97 -11.66 -9.16
CA VAL A 160 0.27 -10.83 -10.15
C VAL A 160 -1.22 -10.72 -9.83
N GLY A 161 -1.83 -11.81 -9.31
CA GLY A 161 -3.24 -11.77 -8.93
C GLY A 161 -3.77 -13.11 -8.40
N GLY A 162 -5.08 -13.29 -8.46
CA GLY A 162 -5.75 -14.51 -8.00
C GLY A 162 -6.25 -14.44 -6.56
N CYS A 163 -6.34 -15.58 -5.89
CA CYS A 163 -6.88 -15.66 -4.54
C CYS A 163 -6.00 -16.50 -3.61
N CYS A 164 -5.69 -15.95 -2.45
CA CYS A 164 -5.02 -16.71 -1.39
C CYS A 164 -3.64 -17.27 -1.79
N ASN A 165 -2.95 -16.60 -2.72
CA ASN A 165 -1.59 -16.97 -3.10
C ASN A 165 -0.58 -16.39 -2.11
N LYS A 166 0.49 -17.12 -1.83
CA LYS A 166 1.46 -16.74 -0.81
C LYS A 166 2.90 -16.96 -1.25
N ILE A 167 3.73 -15.95 -1.12
CA ILE A 167 5.18 -16.08 -1.14
C ILE A 167 5.67 -15.88 0.29
N GLU A 168 6.26 -16.92 0.88
CA GLU A 168 6.68 -16.90 2.28
C GLU A 168 8.00 -16.14 2.49
N THR A 169 8.45 -16.02 3.73
CA THR A 169 9.66 -15.28 4.12
C THR A 169 10.90 -15.84 3.41
N ASP A 170 11.81 -14.95 3.05
CA ASP A 170 13.10 -15.29 2.40
C ASP A 170 12.98 -16.09 1.08
N ALA A 171 11.78 -16.22 0.53
CA ALA A 171 11.55 -16.76 -0.82
C ALA A 171 11.84 -15.69 -1.89
N ASN A 172 13.05 -15.16 -1.89
CA ASN A 172 13.43 -13.96 -2.63
C ASN A 172 13.41 -14.16 -4.15
N GLY A 173 12.92 -13.15 -4.89
CA GLY A 173 12.81 -13.19 -6.34
C GLY A 173 11.71 -14.11 -6.88
N SER A 174 10.90 -14.70 -6.01
CA SER A 174 9.87 -15.68 -6.41
C SER A 174 8.63 -15.01 -7.00
N ILE A 175 7.95 -15.74 -7.90
CA ILE A 175 6.80 -15.23 -8.64
C ILE A 175 5.63 -16.22 -8.60
N ILE A 176 4.42 -15.71 -8.34
CA ILE A 176 3.16 -16.40 -8.58
C ILE A 176 2.35 -15.60 -9.59
N GLY A 177 2.13 -16.17 -10.79
CA GLY A 177 1.38 -15.51 -11.87
C GLY A 177 -0.11 -15.34 -11.56
N GLY A 178 -0.70 -16.27 -10.79
CA GLY A 178 -2.11 -16.18 -10.42
C GLY A 178 -2.66 -17.49 -9.86
N GLY A 179 -3.96 -17.73 -10.07
CA GLY A 179 -4.63 -18.91 -9.57
C GLY A 179 -5.06 -18.80 -8.11
N SER A 180 -5.13 -19.91 -7.39
CA SER A 180 -5.60 -19.90 -6.01
C SER A 180 -4.84 -20.86 -5.10
N PHE A 181 -4.57 -20.41 -3.87
CA PHE A 181 -3.90 -21.20 -2.84
C PHE A 181 -2.52 -21.73 -3.24
N ASN A 182 -1.81 -21.05 -4.16
CA ASN A 182 -0.46 -21.41 -4.55
C ASN A 182 0.55 -20.83 -3.55
N THR A 183 1.60 -21.60 -3.22
CA THR A 183 2.58 -21.18 -2.22
C THR A 183 4.02 -21.43 -2.68
N VAL A 184 4.86 -20.41 -2.59
CA VAL A 184 6.32 -20.58 -2.58
C VAL A 184 6.77 -20.54 -1.13
N LYS A 185 7.47 -21.57 -0.70
CA LYS A 185 7.87 -21.79 0.70
C LYS A 185 9.00 -20.88 1.16
N THR A 186 9.19 -20.86 2.46
CA THR A 186 10.27 -20.13 3.13
C THR A 186 11.65 -20.59 2.65
N ASN A 187 12.57 -19.62 2.48
CA ASN A 187 13.96 -19.82 2.06
C ASN A 187 14.15 -20.40 0.65
N GLN A 188 13.13 -20.37 -0.20
CA GLN A 188 13.27 -20.83 -1.59
C GLN A 188 13.56 -19.66 -2.51
N LEU A 189 14.68 -19.69 -3.21
CA LEU A 189 15.09 -18.63 -4.13
C LEU A 189 14.50 -18.83 -5.52
N ASN A 190 13.98 -17.74 -6.11
CA ASN A 190 13.52 -17.73 -7.50
C ASN A 190 12.51 -18.82 -7.87
N GLY A 191 11.67 -19.21 -6.91
CA GLY A 191 10.59 -20.16 -7.14
C GLY A 191 9.49 -19.54 -8.02
N VAL A 192 8.99 -20.28 -9.01
CA VAL A 192 7.97 -19.81 -9.93
C VAL A 192 6.74 -20.71 -9.91
N ILE A 193 5.55 -20.11 -9.73
CA ILE A 193 4.27 -20.76 -9.97
C ILE A 193 3.52 -19.95 -11.03
N GLY A 194 3.30 -20.53 -12.22
CA GLY A 194 2.57 -19.83 -13.29
C GLY A 194 1.10 -19.61 -12.94
N GLY A 195 0.45 -20.58 -12.30
CA GLY A 195 -0.94 -20.48 -11.88
C GLY A 195 -1.50 -21.81 -11.35
N GLY A 196 -2.79 -22.04 -11.56
CA GLY A 196 -3.48 -23.24 -11.08
C GLY A 196 -3.98 -23.14 -9.65
N LYS A 197 -4.13 -24.28 -8.97
CA LYS A 197 -4.67 -24.29 -7.61
C LYS A 197 -3.88 -25.21 -6.68
N GLY A 198 -3.49 -24.67 -5.53
CA GLY A 198 -2.85 -25.43 -4.47
C GLY A 198 -1.44 -25.94 -4.80
N ASN A 199 -0.77 -25.37 -5.81
CA ASN A 199 0.58 -25.78 -6.15
C ASN A 199 1.59 -25.24 -5.14
N LEU A 200 2.61 -26.04 -4.84
CA LEU A 200 3.66 -25.75 -3.89
C LEU A 200 5.02 -25.78 -4.58
N VAL A 201 5.83 -24.77 -4.36
CA VAL A 201 7.27 -24.77 -4.68
C VAL A 201 8.04 -24.75 -3.36
N ASP A 202 8.84 -25.78 -3.13
CA ASP A 202 9.66 -26.03 -1.95
C ASP A 202 11.08 -26.47 -2.36
N GLY A 203 11.61 -25.86 -3.42
CA GLY A 203 12.97 -26.04 -3.94
C GLY A 203 13.44 -24.76 -4.60
N ASP A 204 14.75 -24.45 -4.48
CA ASP A 204 15.38 -23.31 -5.15
C ASP A 204 15.32 -23.45 -6.66
N TYR A 205 15.17 -22.31 -7.37
CA TYR A 205 15.14 -22.23 -8.84
C TYR A 205 14.13 -23.17 -9.51
N SER A 206 13.05 -23.48 -8.79
CA SER A 206 12.10 -24.51 -9.17
C SER A 206 10.80 -23.93 -9.71
N VAL A 207 10.14 -24.65 -10.62
CA VAL A 207 9.01 -24.15 -11.40
C VAL A 207 7.83 -25.15 -11.39
N ALA A 208 6.66 -24.66 -10.99
CA ALA A 208 5.37 -25.27 -11.24
C ALA A 208 4.59 -24.41 -12.23
N VAL A 209 4.43 -24.83 -13.50
CA VAL A 209 3.72 -24.00 -14.49
C VAL A 209 2.24 -23.85 -14.13
N GLY A 210 1.60 -24.94 -13.62
CA GLY A 210 0.21 -24.89 -13.21
C GLY A 210 -0.34 -26.24 -12.77
N GLY A 211 -1.64 -26.46 -12.94
CA GLY A 211 -2.33 -27.68 -12.54
C GLY A 211 -2.91 -27.60 -11.12
N TYR A 212 -3.10 -28.74 -10.50
CA TYR A 212 -3.75 -28.87 -9.20
C TYR A 212 -2.90 -29.64 -8.19
N CYS A 213 -2.61 -29.03 -7.06
CA CYS A 213 -1.89 -29.63 -5.93
C CYS A 213 -0.57 -30.33 -6.31
N ASN A 214 0.21 -29.74 -7.25
CA ASN A 214 1.54 -30.23 -7.56
C ASN A 214 2.57 -29.70 -6.53
N CYS A 215 3.55 -30.55 -6.16
CA CYS A 215 4.64 -30.20 -5.23
C CYS A 215 5.99 -30.29 -5.93
N VAL A 216 6.65 -29.15 -6.12
CA VAL A 216 8.03 -29.09 -6.60
C VAL A 216 8.92 -28.97 -5.38
N CYS A 217 9.44 -30.08 -4.88
CA CYS A 217 10.12 -30.16 -3.59
C CYS A 217 11.65 -30.34 -3.70
N GLY A 218 12.21 -30.41 -4.88
CA GLY A 218 13.66 -30.47 -5.12
C GLY A 218 14.14 -29.21 -5.84
N ASP A 219 15.40 -28.82 -5.60
CA ASP A 219 16.03 -27.72 -6.29
C ASP A 219 16.14 -28.00 -7.79
N ASP A 220 16.16 -26.92 -8.61
CA ASP A 220 16.25 -26.99 -10.08
C ASP A 220 15.19 -27.91 -10.72
N SER A 221 14.05 -28.08 -10.04
CA SER A 221 12.99 -29.01 -10.44
C SER A 221 11.86 -28.33 -11.19
N PHE A 222 11.21 -29.11 -12.08
CA PHE A 222 10.14 -28.60 -12.94
C PHE A 222 8.94 -29.53 -12.98
N ILE A 223 7.74 -28.96 -12.80
CA ILE A 223 6.45 -29.62 -13.10
C ILE A 223 5.67 -28.77 -14.08
N GLY A 224 5.44 -29.29 -15.30
CA GLY A 224 4.68 -28.59 -16.36
C GLY A 224 3.18 -28.49 -16.10
N GLY A 225 2.61 -29.31 -15.21
CA GLY A 225 1.18 -29.30 -14.87
C GLY A 225 0.67 -30.65 -14.40
N GLY A 226 -0.65 -30.84 -14.47
CA GLY A 226 -1.31 -32.07 -14.04
C GLY A 226 -1.84 -31.99 -12.62
N ASN A 227 -2.03 -33.13 -11.97
CA ASN A 227 -2.67 -33.25 -10.68
C ASN A 227 -1.85 -34.10 -9.72
N LEU A 228 -1.57 -33.59 -8.54
CA LEU A 228 -0.87 -34.28 -7.43
C LEU A 228 0.53 -34.83 -7.80
N ASN A 229 1.18 -34.19 -8.79
CA ASN A 229 2.55 -34.58 -9.14
C ASN A 229 3.55 -34.04 -8.12
N LYS A 230 4.65 -34.79 -7.92
CA LYS A 230 5.70 -34.40 -6.98
C LYS A 230 7.08 -34.66 -7.56
N THR A 231 8.01 -33.72 -7.33
CA THR A 231 9.45 -33.88 -7.58
C THR A 231 10.22 -33.76 -6.28
N GLY A 232 11.36 -34.45 -6.19
CA GLY A 232 12.22 -34.41 -5.00
C GLY A 232 11.66 -35.18 -3.80
N THR A 233 12.42 -35.17 -2.71
CA THR A 233 12.02 -35.70 -1.39
C THR A 233 11.68 -34.52 -0.47
N LEU A 234 10.68 -34.72 0.38
CA LEU A 234 10.43 -33.81 1.51
C LEU A 234 11.50 -33.99 2.56
#